data_319dfd91b6cf08bd47d5d546d9855349
#
_entry.id   319dfd91b6cf08bd47d5d546d9855349
#
_cell.length_a   1.000
_cell.length_b   1.000
_cell.length_c   1.000
_cell.angle_alpha   90.00
_cell.angle_beta   90.00
_cell.angle_gamma   90.00
#
_symmetry.space_group_name_H-M   'P 1'
#
loop_
_entity.id
_entity.type
_entity.pdbx_description
1 polymer ?
#
loop_
_entity_poly.entity_id
_entity_poly.type
_entity_poly.pdbx_seq_one_letter_code
_entity_poly.pdbx_strand_id
1 'polypeptide(L)'
;MMKIGTMSLNVKGAKATDFAQIVYDLGYDVIELHYRAFESTDVSYLRDLKKDLMRKGLPLGYIGISNNFGKPVVEHPEQIALIKKWIDVAAFMSCPIVRVFAAYVPADCEDEETLWPPMIEGFKEVAEYGYESGILVGLQNHNHNNVTRDGDAVLRALNETDHPYFTHILDTGQYAGSPGASGHRGSSHPDYDCYASIEQTAPHAVYVRTKFYQVDSGVEEWLDYPRILDILRDVGYNGCLSVVYEGESDPIESMRNARNYLESLLHNQ
;
A
#
# COMPACT_ATOMS: atom_id res chain seq x y z
N MET A 1 -5.08 -16.54 11.34
CA MET A 1 -5.23 -15.18 11.93
C MET A 1 -4.44 -14.20 11.10
N MET A 2 -5.05 -13.11 10.70
CA MET A 2 -4.39 -12.03 9.95
C MET A 2 -3.16 -11.53 10.72
N LYS A 3 -2.11 -11.13 9.99
CA LYS A 3 -0.91 -10.53 10.56
C LYS A 3 -1.04 -9.01 10.59
N ILE A 4 -0.35 -8.35 11.53
CA ILE A 4 -0.36 -6.89 11.62
C ILE A 4 1.01 -6.38 11.22
N GLY A 5 1.06 -5.59 10.15
CA GLY A 5 2.27 -4.95 9.64
C GLY A 5 2.25 -3.43 9.79
N THR A 6 3.33 -2.78 9.39
CA THR A 6 3.40 -1.32 9.37
C THR A 6 4.47 -0.80 8.42
N MET A 7 4.29 0.43 7.95
CA MET A 7 5.08 1.02 6.88
C MET A 7 5.99 2.16 7.33
N SER A 8 7.20 2.22 6.77
CA SER A 8 8.22 3.22 7.11
C SER A 8 7.82 4.68 6.88
N LEU A 9 6.78 4.96 6.09
CA LEU A 9 6.26 6.33 5.92
C LEU A 9 5.58 6.89 7.18
N ASN A 10 5.18 6.04 8.13
CA ASN A 10 4.59 6.49 9.40
C ASN A 10 5.57 7.32 10.24
N VAL A 11 6.88 7.08 10.07
CA VAL A 11 7.93 7.83 10.77
C VAL A 11 8.76 8.60 9.74
N LYS A 12 8.49 9.90 9.66
CA LYS A 12 9.11 10.77 8.64
C LYS A 12 10.64 10.73 8.71
N GLY A 13 11.26 10.35 7.59
CA GLY A 13 12.72 10.32 7.45
C GLY A 13 13.42 9.11 8.06
N ALA A 14 12.69 8.17 8.65
CA ALA A 14 13.27 6.95 9.20
C ALA A 14 13.97 6.14 8.11
N LYS A 15 15.17 5.69 8.42
CA LYS A 15 15.92 4.73 7.61
C LYS A 15 15.43 3.31 7.88
N ALA A 16 15.67 2.39 6.93
CA ALA A 16 15.16 1.03 7.03
C ALA A 16 15.60 0.31 8.31
N THR A 17 16.86 0.49 8.73
CA THR A 17 17.40 -0.10 9.96
C THR A 17 16.77 0.46 11.22
N ASP A 18 16.59 1.79 11.29
CA ASP A 18 15.99 2.46 12.44
C ASP A 18 14.50 2.09 12.54
N PHE A 19 13.81 2.09 11.40
CA PHE A 19 12.41 1.70 11.35
C PHE A 19 12.20 0.22 11.73
N ALA A 20 13.11 -0.67 11.32
CA ALA A 20 13.07 -2.08 11.72
C ALA A 20 13.17 -2.26 13.24
N GLN A 21 13.95 -1.41 13.94
CA GLN A 21 14.00 -1.43 15.40
C GLN A 21 12.68 -0.96 16.00
N ILE A 22 12.09 0.12 15.50
CA ILE A 22 10.77 0.63 15.94
C ILE A 22 9.69 -0.44 15.78
N VAL A 23 9.63 -1.08 14.62
CA VAL A 23 8.66 -2.14 14.30
C VAL A 23 8.80 -3.33 15.26
N TYR A 24 10.04 -3.75 15.53
CA TYR A 24 10.36 -4.81 16.47
C TYR A 24 9.92 -4.45 17.90
N ASP A 25 10.24 -3.26 18.38
CA ASP A 25 9.92 -2.80 19.73
C ASP A 25 8.41 -2.61 19.96
N LEU A 26 7.67 -2.27 18.90
CA LEU A 26 6.21 -2.17 18.90
C LEU A 26 5.51 -3.53 18.76
N GLY A 27 6.24 -4.60 18.44
CA GLY A 27 5.71 -5.97 18.34
C GLY A 27 4.87 -6.25 17.09
N TYR A 28 5.14 -5.58 15.98
CA TYR A 28 4.49 -5.88 14.71
C TYR A 28 5.01 -7.19 14.09
N ASP A 29 4.18 -7.86 13.30
CA ASP A 29 4.52 -9.13 12.64
C ASP A 29 5.28 -8.95 11.32
N VAL A 30 5.04 -7.84 10.62
CA VAL A 30 5.52 -7.58 9.25
C VAL A 30 5.98 -6.13 9.13
N ILE A 31 7.04 -5.91 8.36
CA ILE A 31 7.55 -4.57 8.04
C ILE A 31 7.35 -4.28 6.55
N GLU A 32 6.91 -3.07 6.22
CA GLU A 32 6.93 -2.56 4.85
C GLU A 32 7.87 -1.36 4.75
N LEU A 33 8.61 -1.32 3.66
CA LEU A 33 9.57 -0.25 3.43
C LEU A 33 9.22 0.56 2.18
N HIS A 34 9.15 1.87 2.34
CA HIS A 34 9.17 2.75 1.18
C HIS A 34 10.60 2.81 0.61
N TYR A 35 10.74 2.84 -0.70
CA TYR A 35 12.05 2.78 -1.36
C TYR A 35 13.05 3.86 -0.87
N ARG A 36 12.55 5.02 -0.41
CA ARG A 36 13.37 6.11 0.14
C ARG A 36 13.91 5.84 1.54
N ALA A 37 13.42 4.80 2.22
CA ALA A 37 13.96 4.38 3.51
C ALA A 37 15.29 3.61 3.34
N PHE A 38 15.53 3.02 2.18
CA PHE A 38 16.81 2.36 1.87
C PHE A 38 17.90 3.42 1.68
N GLU A 39 19.02 3.25 2.38
CA GLU A 39 20.16 4.14 2.27
C GLU A 39 21.03 3.85 1.05
N SER A 40 21.02 2.59 0.58
CA SER A 40 21.68 2.12 -0.62
C SER A 40 20.93 0.93 -1.23
N THR A 41 21.20 0.65 -2.51
CA THR A 41 20.83 -0.62 -3.17
C THR A 41 22.05 -1.52 -3.42
N ASP A 42 23.19 -1.22 -2.81
CA ASP A 42 24.38 -2.06 -2.91
C ASP A 42 24.17 -3.41 -2.21
N VAL A 43 24.68 -4.47 -2.80
CA VAL A 43 24.52 -5.85 -2.30
C VAL A 43 24.97 -6.00 -0.85
N SER A 44 26.04 -5.32 -0.43
CA SER A 44 26.53 -5.35 0.94
C SER A 44 25.50 -4.76 1.93
N TYR A 45 24.93 -3.60 1.62
CA TYR A 45 23.91 -2.96 2.43
C TYR A 45 22.63 -3.82 2.50
N LEU A 46 22.12 -4.26 1.34
CA LEU A 46 20.92 -5.09 1.27
C LEU A 46 21.07 -6.41 2.03
N ARG A 47 22.24 -7.05 1.93
CA ARG A 47 22.56 -8.27 2.69
C ARG A 47 22.52 -8.02 4.20
N ASP A 48 23.09 -6.91 4.66
CA ASP A 48 23.18 -6.62 6.09
C ASP A 48 21.80 -6.22 6.65
N LEU A 49 21.01 -5.43 5.91
CA LEU A 49 19.61 -5.14 6.23
C LEU A 49 18.77 -6.44 6.27
N LYS A 50 18.90 -7.33 5.28
CA LYS A 50 18.20 -8.62 5.25
C LYS A 50 18.51 -9.47 6.47
N LYS A 51 19.79 -9.53 6.89
CA LYS A 51 20.21 -10.26 8.11
C LYS A 51 19.59 -9.64 9.38
N ASP A 52 19.52 -8.32 9.46
CA ASP A 52 18.93 -7.62 10.60
C ASP A 52 17.44 -7.92 10.71
N LEU A 53 16.70 -7.82 9.61
CA LEU A 53 15.27 -8.17 9.56
C LEU A 53 15.03 -9.65 9.95
N MET A 54 15.86 -10.57 9.46
CA MET A 54 15.76 -11.99 9.83
C MET A 54 16.01 -12.23 11.32
N ARG A 55 16.98 -11.54 11.93
CA ARG A 55 17.26 -11.65 13.38
C ARG A 55 16.10 -11.15 14.23
N LYS A 56 15.37 -10.14 13.74
CA LYS A 56 14.19 -9.58 14.39
C LYS A 56 12.91 -10.39 14.12
N GLY A 57 12.95 -11.38 13.21
CA GLY A 57 11.77 -12.12 12.79
C GLY A 57 10.77 -11.27 12.00
N LEU A 58 11.23 -10.23 11.31
CA LEU A 58 10.44 -9.28 10.55
C LEU A 58 10.53 -9.57 9.04
N PRO A 59 9.58 -10.30 8.45
CA PRO A 59 9.51 -10.43 6.99
C PRO A 59 9.10 -9.10 6.36
N LEU A 60 9.63 -8.81 5.15
CA LEU A 60 9.14 -7.72 4.33
C LEU A 60 7.79 -8.10 3.69
N GLY A 61 6.76 -7.29 3.90
CA GLY A 61 5.46 -7.45 3.26
C GLY A 61 5.45 -6.93 1.83
N TYR A 62 5.87 -5.68 1.63
CA TYR A 62 6.12 -5.10 0.32
C TYR A 62 7.15 -3.98 0.37
N ILE A 63 7.72 -3.65 -0.81
CA ILE A 63 8.48 -2.43 -1.02
C ILE A 63 7.60 -1.44 -1.80
N GLY A 64 7.33 -0.27 -1.21
CA GLY A 64 6.52 0.77 -1.85
C GLY A 64 7.36 1.74 -2.66
N ILE A 65 6.97 2.03 -3.89
CA ILE A 65 7.61 3.03 -4.74
C ILE A 65 6.64 4.16 -5.10
N SER A 66 7.17 5.29 -5.57
CA SER A 66 6.38 6.46 -5.99
C SER A 66 6.55 6.67 -7.50
N ASN A 67 6.05 5.72 -8.29
CA ASN A 67 5.91 5.87 -9.72
C ASN A 67 4.67 6.73 -10.06
N ASN A 68 4.62 7.26 -11.29
CA ASN A 68 3.48 8.01 -11.79
C ASN A 68 3.36 7.86 -13.32
N PHE A 69 2.33 7.15 -13.76
CA PHE A 69 2.01 7.01 -15.20
C PHE A 69 1.15 8.18 -15.75
N GLY A 70 0.82 9.18 -14.93
CA GLY A 70 0.24 10.44 -15.38
C GLY A 70 1.25 11.43 -15.98
N LYS A 71 2.54 11.08 -15.96
CA LYS A 71 3.59 11.81 -16.66
C LYS A 71 3.46 11.66 -18.17
N PRO A 72 4.07 12.57 -18.98
CA PRO A 72 4.13 12.39 -20.41
C PRO A 72 4.64 10.99 -20.81
N VAL A 73 4.05 10.39 -21.86
CA VAL A 73 4.37 9.01 -22.28
C VAL A 73 5.88 8.81 -22.56
N VAL A 74 6.56 9.86 -23.02
CA VAL A 74 8.03 9.84 -23.23
C VAL A 74 8.83 9.59 -21.94
N GLU A 75 8.24 9.83 -20.74
CA GLU A 75 8.84 9.57 -19.44
C GLU A 75 8.45 8.20 -18.85
N HIS A 76 7.51 7.46 -19.47
CA HIS A 76 7.11 6.15 -18.99
C HIS A 76 8.26 5.13 -18.91
N PRO A 77 9.24 5.10 -19.83
CA PRO A 77 10.40 4.23 -19.71
C PRO A 77 11.18 4.42 -18.40
N GLU A 78 11.26 5.64 -17.88
CA GLU A 78 11.91 5.92 -16.58
C GLU A 78 11.08 5.37 -15.41
N GLN A 79 9.74 5.46 -15.49
CA GLN A 79 8.85 4.91 -14.46
C GLN A 79 8.94 3.37 -14.45
N ILE A 80 8.95 2.75 -15.62
CA ILE A 80 9.11 1.30 -15.79
C ILE A 80 10.48 0.85 -15.26
N ALA A 81 11.56 1.54 -15.62
CA ALA A 81 12.90 1.24 -15.12
C ALA A 81 13.00 1.35 -13.60
N LEU A 82 12.34 2.35 -12.99
CA LEU A 82 12.26 2.48 -11.54
C LEU A 82 11.57 1.27 -10.92
N ILE A 83 10.43 0.82 -11.46
CA ILE A 83 9.69 -0.33 -10.96
C ILE A 83 10.55 -1.60 -11.08
N LYS A 84 11.15 -1.87 -12.24
CA LYS A 84 12.00 -3.03 -12.49
C LYS A 84 13.20 -3.09 -11.52
N LYS A 85 13.87 -1.96 -11.31
CA LYS A 85 14.95 -1.86 -10.31
C LYS A 85 14.50 -2.33 -8.93
N TRP A 86 13.30 -1.93 -8.50
CA TRP A 86 12.81 -2.30 -7.17
C TRP A 86 12.22 -3.71 -7.11
N ILE A 87 11.82 -4.27 -8.25
CA ILE A 87 11.55 -5.72 -8.37
C ILE A 87 12.82 -6.52 -8.11
N ASP A 88 13.97 -6.12 -8.68
CA ASP A 88 15.27 -6.80 -8.44
C ASP A 88 15.67 -6.72 -6.95
N VAL A 89 15.49 -5.54 -6.33
CA VAL A 89 15.76 -5.37 -4.89
C VAL A 89 14.80 -6.24 -4.06
N ALA A 90 13.52 -6.29 -4.42
CA ALA A 90 12.53 -7.13 -3.73
C ALA A 90 12.90 -8.61 -3.81
N ALA A 91 13.29 -9.11 -4.99
CA ALA A 91 13.76 -10.47 -5.19
C ALA A 91 14.99 -10.78 -4.30
N PHE A 92 15.99 -9.90 -4.29
CA PHE A 92 17.16 -10.06 -3.43
C PHE A 92 16.78 -10.08 -1.94
N MET A 93 15.87 -9.20 -1.52
CA MET A 93 15.41 -9.09 -0.13
C MET A 93 14.43 -10.19 0.29
N SER A 94 13.95 -11.03 -0.63
CA SER A 94 12.85 -11.99 -0.42
C SER A 94 11.55 -11.31 -0.03
N CYS A 95 11.29 -10.14 -0.61
CA CYS A 95 10.05 -9.39 -0.45
C CYS A 95 9.08 -9.82 -1.57
N PRO A 96 7.86 -10.23 -1.26
CA PRO A 96 6.97 -10.83 -2.27
C PRO A 96 6.32 -9.83 -3.22
N ILE A 97 6.27 -8.54 -2.85
CA ILE A 97 5.45 -7.55 -3.57
C ILE A 97 6.22 -6.23 -3.74
N VAL A 98 6.12 -5.63 -4.93
CA VAL A 98 6.44 -4.21 -5.16
C VAL A 98 5.14 -3.46 -5.36
N ARG A 99 4.87 -2.46 -4.51
CA ARG A 99 3.67 -1.64 -4.58
C ARG A 99 3.87 -0.48 -5.54
N VAL A 100 2.94 -0.34 -6.49
CA VAL A 100 2.92 0.71 -7.51
C VAL A 100 1.67 1.58 -7.42
N PHE A 101 1.73 2.76 -8.04
CA PHE A 101 0.59 3.63 -8.29
C PHE A 101 0.23 3.65 -9.78
N ALA A 102 -1.00 4.06 -10.07
CA ALA A 102 -1.49 4.36 -11.39
C ALA A 102 -1.05 5.77 -11.87
N ALA A 103 -1.88 6.42 -12.65
CA ALA A 103 -1.65 7.77 -13.13
C ALA A 103 -2.21 8.81 -12.15
N TYR A 104 -1.39 9.75 -11.71
CA TYR A 104 -1.89 11.01 -11.14
C TYR A 104 -2.31 11.91 -12.30
N VAL A 105 -3.55 12.40 -12.25
CA VAL A 105 -4.13 13.22 -13.32
C VAL A 105 -3.41 14.57 -13.37
N PRO A 106 -2.77 14.93 -14.51
CA PRO A 106 -2.16 16.24 -14.66
C PRO A 106 -3.20 17.36 -14.58
N ALA A 107 -2.80 18.53 -14.08
CA ALA A 107 -3.72 19.66 -13.90
C ALA A 107 -4.29 20.21 -15.24
N ASP A 108 -3.61 19.96 -16.33
CA ASP A 108 -3.99 20.32 -17.70
C ASP A 108 -4.59 19.15 -18.49
N CYS A 109 -4.91 18.04 -17.83
CA CYS A 109 -5.54 16.89 -18.47
C CYS A 109 -7.02 17.19 -18.74
N GLU A 110 -7.41 17.28 -19.99
CA GLU A 110 -8.80 17.52 -20.41
C GLU A 110 -9.64 16.21 -20.43
N ASP A 111 -8.99 15.06 -20.64
CA ASP A 111 -9.64 13.75 -20.74
C ASP A 111 -8.78 12.67 -20.08
N GLU A 112 -9.20 12.22 -18.90
CA GLU A 112 -8.51 11.18 -18.13
C GLU A 112 -8.43 9.84 -18.88
N GLU A 113 -9.33 9.56 -19.84
CA GLU A 113 -9.30 8.33 -20.63
C GLU A 113 -8.02 8.19 -21.46
N THR A 114 -7.41 9.31 -21.82
CA THR A 114 -6.14 9.30 -22.56
C THR A 114 -4.96 8.74 -21.77
N LEU A 115 -5.06 8.71 -20.44
CA LEU A 115 -4.02 8.18 -19.56
C LEU A 115 -4.03 6.65 -19.49
N TRP A 116 -5.18 6.01 -19.74
CA TRP A 116 -5.37 4.58 -19.53
C TRP A 116 -4.53 3.69 -20.45
N PRO A 117 -4.56 3.84 -21.79
CA PRO A 117 -3.85 2.90 -22.66
C PRO A 117 -2.34 2.84 -22.37
N PRO A 118 -1.59 3.97 -22.30
CA PRO A 118 -0.16 3.89 -22.06
C PRO A 118 0.19 3.44 -20.63
N MET A 119 -0.67 3.70 -19.63
CA MET A 119 -0.52 3.20 -18.28
C MET A 119 -0.68 1.68 -18.23
N ILE A 120 -1.70 1.14 -18.89
CA ILE A 120 -1.98 -0.32 -18.94
C ILE A 120 -0.82 -1.04 -19.63
N GLU A 121 -0.29 -0.52 -20.72
CA GLU A 121 0.90 -1.11 -21.36
C GLU A 121 2.12 -1.11 -20.41
N GLY A 122 2.31 -0.02 -19.65
CA GLY A 122 3.33 0.03 -18.60
C GLY A 122 3.11 -1.03 -17.51
N PHE A 123 1.87 -1.25 -17.08
CA PHE A 123 1.53 -2.28 -16.10
C PHE A 123 1.79 -3.69 -16.62
N LYS A 124 1.43 -4.00 -17.86
CA LYS A 124 1.73 -5.29 -18.51
C LYS A 124 3.23 -5.56 -18.52
N GLU A 125 4.03 -4.58 -18.92
CA GLU A 125 5.48 -4.71 -18.99
C GLU A 125 6.12 -4.97 -17.61
N VAL A 126 5.70 -4.27 -16.57
CA VAL A 126 6.26 -4.49 -15.23
C VAL A 126 5.70 -5.74 -14.55
N ALA A 127 4.48 -6.14 -14.87
CA ALA A 127 3.89 -7.39 -14.38
C ALA A 127 4.60 -8.63 -14.96
N GLU A 128 4.92 -8.62 -16.27
CA GLU A 128 5.72 -9.66 -16.92
C GLU A 128 7.13 -9.75 -16.28
N TYR A 129 7.79 -8.61 -16.07
CA TYR A 129 9.09 -8.58 -15.38
C TYR A 129 9.00 -9.10 -13.94
N GLY A 130 7.90 -8.78 -13.25
CA GLY A 130 7.60 -9.33 -11.92
C GLY A 130 7.42 -10.84 -11.95
N TYR A 131 6.71 -11.36 -12.96
CA TYR A 131 6.53 -12.81 -13.16
C TYR A 131 7.87 -13.54 -13.35
N GLU A 132 8.73 -13.04 -14.23
CA GLU A 132 10.05 -13.59 -14.44
C GLU A 132 10.92 -13.60 -13.17
N SER A 133 10.71 -12.63 -12.29
CA SER A 133 11.46 -12.45 -11.03
C SER A 133 10.79 -13.13 -9.81
N GLY A 134 9.57 -13.65 -9.97
CA GLY A 134 8.77 -14.23 -8.87
C GLY A 134 8.21 -13.18 -7.90
N ILE A 135 8.03 -11.92 -8.33
CA ILE A 135 7.59 -10.79 -7.51
C ILE A 135 6.25 -10.24 -8.03
N LEU A 136 5.25 -10.16 -7.16
CA LEU A 136 3.98 -9.53 -7.49
C LEU A 136 4.13 -8.02 -7.64
N VAL A 137 3.42 -7.45 -8.62
CA VAL A 137 3.26 -6.00 -8.76
C VAL A 137 1.89 -5.62 -8.22
N GLY A 138 1.86 -4.92 -7.10
CA GLY A 138 0.63 -4.58 -6.38
C GLY A 138 0.19 -3.14 -6.65
N LEU A 139 -0.92 -2.97 -7.37
CA LEU A 139 -1.55 -1.67 -7.57
C LEU A 139 -2.25 -1.22 -6.28
N GLN A 140 -1.86 -0.06 -5.75
CA GLN A 140 -2.58 0.59 -4.65
C GLN A 140 -3.59 1.59 -5.20
N ASN A 141 -4.86 1.53 -4.74
CA ASN A 141 -5.84 2.59 -4.95
C ASN A 141 -5.38 3.89 -4.30
N HIS A 142 -5.67 5.02 -4.94
CA HIS A 142 -5.27 6.32 -4.42
C HIS A 142 -6.24 7.42 -4.86
N ASN A 143 -6.77 8.21 -3.93
CA ASN A 143 -7.79 9.20 -4.20
C ASN A 143 -7.26 10.63 -4.47
N HIS A 144 -5.99 10.90 -4.18
CA HIS A 144 -5.40 12.22 -4.42
C HIS A 144 -5.14 12.44 -5.90
N ASN A 145 -6.20 12.84 -6.63
CA ASN A 145 -6.14 13.11 -8.06
C ASN A 145 -5.53 11.97 -8.89
N ASN A 146 -5.87 10.72 -8.55
CA ASN A 146 -5.39 9.53 -9.22
C ASN A 146 -6.53 8.84 -9.96
N VAL A 147 -6.25 8.20 -11.11
CA VAL A 147 -7.28 7.53 -11.92
C VAL A 147 -7.89 6.32 -11.19
N THR A 148 -7.16 5.64 -10.29
CA THR A 148 -7.64 4.49 -9.51
C THR A 148 -8.18 4.89 -8.13
N ARG A 149 -9.07 5.90 -8.11
CA ARG A 149 -9.64 6.49 -6.89
C ARG A 149 -10.86 5.77 -6.34
N ASP A 150 -11.47 4.84 -7.09
CA ASP A 150 -12.65 4.07 -6.70
C ASP A 150 -12.53 2.60 -7.12
N GLY A 151 -13.50 1.79 -6.72
CA GLY A 151 -13.49 0.36 -6.97
C GLY A 151 -13.58 0.01 -8.45
N ASP A 152 -14.42 0.70 -9.22
CA ASP A 152 -14.59 0.46 -10.66
C ASP A 152 -13.28 0.71 -11.40
N ALA A 153 -12.59 1.79 -11.08
CA ALA A 153 -11.31 2.13 -11.70
C ALA A 153 -10.19 1.12 -11.33
N VAL A 154 -10.16 0.64 -10.08
CA VAL A 154 -9.24 -0.43 -9.69
C VAL A 154 -9.51 -1.71 -10.46
N LEU A 155 -10.77 -2.15 -10.54
CA LEU A 155 -11.15 -3.35 -11.29
C LEU A 155 -10.84 -3.21 -12.79
N ARG A 156 -11.06 -2.03 -13.36
CA ARG A 156 -10.68 -1.74 -14.74
C ARG A 156 -9.18 -1.93 -14.95
N ALA A 157 -8.35 -1.37 -14.06
CA ALA A 157 -6.89 -1.51 -14.16
C ALA A 157 -6.44 -2.98 -14.08
N LEU A 158 -7.03 -3.76 -13.18
CA LEU A 158 -6.74 -5.20 -13.06
C LEU A 158 -7.17 -5.96 -14.32
N ASN A 159 -8.39 -5.74 -14.81
CA ASN A 159 -8.98 -6.44 -15.96
C ASN A 159 -8.26 -6.08 -17.28
N GLU A 160 -7.92 -4.80 -17.51
CA GLU A 160 -7.25 -4.38 -18.75
C GLU A 160 -5.76 -4.77 -18.75
N THR A 161 -5.12 -4.86 -17.58
CA THR A 161 -3.75 -5.39 -17.46
C THR A 161 -3.74 -6.90 -17.70
N ASP A 162 -4.74 -7.64 -17.18
CA ASP A 162 -4.98 -9.08 -17.38
C ASP A 162 -3.69 -9.91 -17.20
N HIS A 163 -3.02 -9.77 -16.07
CA HIS A 163 -1.78 -10.46 -15.81
C HIS A 163 -1.77 -11.09 -14.40
N PRO A 164 -1.43 -12.38 -14.23
CA PRO A 164 -1.52 -13.08 -12.93
C PRO A 164 -0.58 -12.53 -11.84
N TYR A 165 0.47 -11.80 -12.21
CA TYR A 165 1.38 -11.13 -11.28
C TYR A 165 1.07 -9.64 -11.06
N PHE A 166 0.00 -9.12 -11.71
CA PHE A 166 -0.55 -7.80 -11.41
C PHE A 166 -1.74 -7.96 -10.46
N THR A 167 -1.70 -7.33 -9.30
CA THR A 167 -2.62 -7.60 -8.20
C THR A 167 -2.99 -6.32 -7.48
N HIS A 168 -3.82 -6.40 -6.43
CA HIS A 168 -4.31 -5.26 -5.69
C HIS A 168 -3.75 -5.19 -4.27
N ILE A 169 -3.26 -4.01 -3.88
CA ILE A 169 -3.01 -3.60 -2.49
C ILE A 169 -4.11 -2.63 -2.10
N LEU A 170 -5.09 -3.09 -1.34
CA LEU A 170 -6.24 -2.32 -0.89
C LEU A 170 -5.82 -1.34 0.22
N ASP A 171 -5.97 -0.04 0.02
CA ASP A 171 -5.80 0.98 1.06
C ASP A 171 -7.16 1.50 1.51
N THR A 172 -7.52 1.22 2.76
CA THR A 172 -8.86 1.51 3.32
C THR A 172 -9.18 2.99 3.41
N GLY A 173 -8.18 3.86 3.44
CA GLY A 173 -8.34 5.30 3.52
C GLY A 173 -8.07 6.05 2.22
N GLN A 174 -7.81 5.35 1.11
CA GLN A 174 -7.44 5.97 -0.17
C GLN A 174 -8.45 5.70 -1.28
N TYR A 175 -9.70 5.42 -0.94
CA TYR A 175 -10.82 5.51 -1.88
C TYR A 175 -11.48 6.89 -1.83
N ALA A 176 -12.04 7.34 -2.94
CA ALA A 176 -12.88 8.52 -2.97
C ALA A 176 -14.00 8.40 -1.93
N GLY A 177 -14.26 9.47 -1.21
CA GLY A 177 -15.23 9.47 -0.11
C GLY A 177 -14.68 9.03 1.26
N SER A 178 -13.47 8.49 1.34
CA SER A 178 -12.88 8.13 2.62
C SER A 178 -12.64 9.38 3.49
N PRO A 179 -12.98 9.34 4.80
CA PRO A 179 -12.64 10.42 5.73
C PRO A 179 -11.11 10.54 5.85
N GLY A 180 -10.60 11.78 5.80
CA GLY A 180 -9.16 12.06 5.80
C GLY A 180 -8.54 12.12 4.42
N ALA A 181 -9.16 11.54 3.42
CA ALA A 181 -8.75 11.64 2.04
C ALA A 181 -9.28 12.93 1.39
N SER A 182 -8.52 13.51 0.47
CA SER A 182 -8.97 14.66 -0.35
C SER A 182 -9.51 15.86 0.43
N GLY A 183 -9.02 16.08 1.64
CA GLY A 183 -9.40 17.24 2.46
C GLY A 183 -10.69 17.10 3.28
N HIS A 184 -11.33 15.94 3.26
CA HIS A 184 -12.55 15.68 4.05
C HIS A 184 -12.19 15.06 5.42
N ARG A 185 -11.43 15.79 6.24
CA ARG A 185 -10.99 15.30 7.54
C ARG A 185 -12.17 15.02 8.48
N GLY A 186 -12.25 13.78 8.96
CA GLY A 186 -13.25 13.33 9.93
C GLY A 186 -14.66 13.17 9.35
N SER A 187 -14.87 13.33 8.04
CA SER A 187 -16.17 13.13 7.41
C SER A 187 -16.05 12.43 6.06
N SER A 188 -17.03 11.58 5.75
CA SER A 188 -17.16 10.97 4.44
C SER A 188 -17.70 11.97 3.42
N HIS A 189 -17.28 11.87 2.17
CA HIS A 189 -17.87 12.66 1.09
C HIS A 189 -19.27 12.13 0.77
N PRO A 190 -20.31 13.01 0.64
CA PRO A 190 -21.69 12.55 0.49
C PRO A 190 -21.96 11.80 -0.83
N ASP A 191 -21.18 12.09 -1.88
CA ASP A 191 -21.40 11.54 -3.22
C ASP A 191 -20.61 10.24 -3.50
N TYR A 192 -19.76 9.78 -2.54
CA TYR A 192 -18.93 8.59 -2.71
C TYR A 192 -19.02 7.66 -1.49
N ASP A 193 -19.25 6.38 -1.72
CA ASP A 193 -19.18 5.34 -0.68
C ASP A 193 -17.85 4.59 -0.77
N CYS A 194 -16.89 4.95 0.08
CA CYS A 194 -15.60 4.29 0.13
C CYS A 194 -15.70 2.82 0.56
N TYR A 195 -16.71 2.46 1.36
CA TYR A 195 -16.93 1.07 1.78
C TYR A 195 -17.44 0.20 0.63
N ALA A 196 -18.28 0.74 -0.26
CA ALA A 196 -18.67 0.04 -1.47
C ALA A 196 -17.46 -0.27 -2.36
N SER A 197 -16.52 0.66 -2.48
CA SER A 197 -15.24 0.42 -3.19
C SER A 197 -14.38 -0.63 -2.50
N ILE A 198 -14.35 -0.66 -1.16
CA ILE A 198 -13.66 -1.71 -0.39
C ILE A 198 -14.31 -3.07 -0.63
N GLU A 199 -15.65 -3.19 -0.51
CA GLU A 199 -16.41 -4.41 -0.78
C GLU A 199 -16.14 -4.96 -2.18
N GLN A 200 -16.15 -4.08 -3.18
CA GLN A 200 -15.95 -4.43 -4.58
C GLN A 200 -14.55 -4.98 -4.87
N THR A 201 -13.52 -4.44 -4.22
CA THR A 201 -12.12 -4.75 -4.52
C THR A 201 -11.46 -5.73 -3.54
N ALA A 202 -12.07 -5.96 -2.38
CA ALA A 202 -11.56 -6.89 -1.38
C ALA A 202 -11.27 -8.31 -1.91
N PRO A 203 -12.10 -8.90 -2.81
CA PRO A 203 -11.81 -10.23 -3.41
C PRO A 203 -10.50 -10.30 -4.19
N HIS A 204 -9.97 -9.17 -4.65
CA HIS A 204 -8.75 -9.06 -5.44
C HIS A 204 -7.53 -8.65 -4.61
N ALA A 205 -7.72 -8.31 -3.33
CA ALA A 205 -6.65 -7.81 -2.48
C ALA A 205 -5.73 -8.95 -2.01
N VAL A 206 -4.44 -8.85 -2.31
CA VAL A 206 -3.40 -9.74 -1.73
C VAL A 206 -2.75 -9.13 -0.50
N TYR A 207 -2.93 -7.83 -0.30
CA TYR A 207 -2.41 -7.07 0.82
C TYR A 207 -3.36 -5.93 1.17
N VAL A 208 -3.51 -5.62 2.46
CA VAL A 208 -4.40 -4.53 2.92
C VAL A 208 -3.62 -3.51 3.72
N ARG A 209 -3.72 -2.25 3.33
CA ARG A 209 -3.23 -1.09 4.07
C ARG A 209 -4.37 -0.53 4.90
N THR A 210 -4.23 -0.65 6.20
CA THR A 210 -5.20 -0.13 7.17
C THR A 210 -4.83 1.29 7.55
N LYS A 211 -5.58 2.26 7.06
CA LYS A 211 -5.34 3.68 7.31
C LYS A 211 -5.85 4.09 8.69
N PHE A 212 -5.04 4.85 9.40
CA PHE A 212 -5.38 5.42 10.70
C PHE A 212 -5.18 6.92 10.71
N TYR A 213 -6.14 7.65 11.27
CA TYR A 213 -6.13 9.11 11.36
C TYR A 213 -6.29 9.61 12.79
N GLN A 214 -7.30 9.13 13.50
CA GLN A 214 -7.65 9.55 14.86
C GLN A 214 -7.77 8.33 15.77
N VAL A 215 -6.66 7.95 16.42
CA VAL A 215 -6.56 6.72 17.22
C VAL A 215 -6.06 6.96 18.64
N ASP A 216 -6.09 8.21 19.11
CA ASP A 216 -5.59 8.62 20.43
C ASP A 216 -6.42 8.02 21.58
N SER A 217 -7.71 7.79 21.35
CA SER A 217 -8.61 7.11 22.30
C SER A 217 -8.36 5.60 22.41
N GLY A 218 -7.49 5.03 21.57
CA GLY A 218 -7.30 3.59 21.43
C GLY A 218 -8.27 2.93 20.43
N VAL A 219 -9.10 3.73 19.75
CA VAL A 219 -10.03 3.31 18.69
C VAL A 219 -9.87 4.27 17.53
N GLU A 220 -9.88 3.76 16.29
CA GLU A 220 -9.94 4.62 15.10
C GLU A 220 -11.34 5.21 14.97
N GLU A 221 -11.43 6.54 14.97
CA GLU A 221 -12.71 7.25 15.05
C GLU A 221 -13.30 7.63 13.68
N TRP A 222 -12.50 7.62 12.62
CA TRP A 222 -12.93 8.06 11.28
C TRP A 222 -13.31 6.91 10.35
N LEU A 223 -12.65 5.75 10.50
CA LEU A 223 -12.91 4.56 9.70
C LEU A 223 -13.52 3.45 10.56
N ASP A 224 -14.61 2.84 10.08
CA ASP A 224 -15.29 1.73 10.74
C ASP A 224 -14.53 0.41 10.49
N TYR A 225 -13.54 0.14 11.34
CA TYR A 225 -12.75 -1.08 11.24
C TYR A 225 -13.53 -2.38 11.50
N PRO A 226 -14.51 -2.45 12.43
CA PRO A 226 -15.41 -3.60 12.50
C PRO A 226 -16.02 -3.95 11.13
N ARG A 227 -16.63 -2.97 10.44
CA ARG A 227 -17.19 -3.17 9.10
C ARG A 227 -16.13 -3.58 8.07
N ILE A 228 -14.96 -2.94 8.05
CA ILE A 228 -13.87 -3.27 7.13
C ILE A 228 -13.40 -4.71 7.33
N LEU A 229 -13.23 -5.14 8.59
CA LEU A 229 -12.80 -6.51 8.89
C LEU A 229 -13.86 -7.55 8.52
N ASP A 230 -15.14 -7.23 8.67
CA ASP A 230 -16.22 -8.12 8.23
C ASP A 230 -16.19 -8.29 6.71
N ILE A 231 -16.07 -7.20 5.94
CA ILE A 231 -15.88 -7.26 4.47
C ILE A 231 -14.70 -8.17 4.09
N LEU A 232 -13.55 -8.01 4.75
CA LEU A 232 -12.36 -8.81 4.44
C LEU A 232 -12.55 -10.28 4.79
N ARG A 233 -13.23 -10.60 5.88
CA ARG A 233 -13.55 -11.98 6.29
C ARG A 233 -14.54 -12.66 5.34
N ASP A 234 -15.56 -11.94 4.89
CA ASP A 234 -16.56 -12.44 3.97
C ASP A 234 -15.97 -12.92 2.63
N VAL A 235 -14.86 -12.30 2.19
CA VAL A 235 -14.11 -12.74 1.02
C VAL A 235 -12.98 -13.72 1.34
N GLY A 236 -12.83 -14.16 2.60
CA GLY A 236 -11.82 -15.12 3.03
C GLY A 236 -10.41 -14.54 3.12
N TYR A 237 -10.25 -13.21 3.19
CA TYR A 237 -8.93 -12.59 3.35
C TYR A 237 -8.31 -12.95 4.72
N ASN A 238 -7.09 -13.45 4.70
CA ASN A 238 -6.34 -13.81 5.92
C ASN A 238 -4.86 -13.39 5.83
N GLY A 239 -4.59 -12.32 5.10
CA GLY A 239 -3.25 -11.78 4.86
C GLY A 239 -2.78 -10.80 5.95
N CYS A 240 -2.06 -9.77 5.54
CA CYS A 240 -1.51 -8.73 6.41
C CYS A 240 -2.40 -7.47 6.41
N LEU A 241 -2.59 -6.91 7.59
CA LEU A 241 -3.20 -5.60 7.85
C LEU A 241 -2.08 -4.62 8.19
N SER A 242 -1.68 -3.79 7.22
CA SER A 242 -0.56 -2.85 7.36
C SER A 242 -1.03 -1.51 7.92
N VAL A 243 -0.67 -1.20 9.13
CA VAL A 243 -0.97 0.09 9.76
C VAL A 243 -0.27 1.24 9.04
N VAL A 244 -1.04 2.19 8.53
CA VAL A 244 -0.57 3.43 7.91
C VAL A 244 -1.22 4.61 8.62
N TYR A 245 -0.43 5.32 9.43
CA TYR A 245 -0.91 6.46 10.21
C TYR A 245 -0.68 7.77 9.45
N GLU A 246 -1.74 8.55 9.30
CA GLU A 246 -1.74 9.88 8.67
C GLU A 246 -2.47 10.93 9.53
N GLY A 247 -2.46 10.73 10.86
CA GLY A 247 -3.00 11.69 11.82
C GLY A 247 -2.00 12.79 12.21
N GLU A 248 -2.34 13.54 13.26
CA GLU A 248 -1.57 14.70 13.74
C GLU A 248 -0.83 14.45 15.05
N SER A 249 -1.13 13.35 15.74
CA SER A 249 -0.52 12.98 17.03
C SER A 249 0.86 12.33 16.87
N ASP A 250 1.50 11.97 17.98
CA ASP A 250 2.79 11.27 17.95
C ASP A 250 2.69 9.96 17.17
N PRO A 251 3.49 9.77 16.12
CA PRO A 251 3.35 8.62 15.23
C PRO A 251 3.69 7.28 15.93
N ILE A 252 4.59 7.26 16.92
CA ILE A 252 4.97 6.03 17.61
C ILE A 252 3.84 5.55 18.53
N GLU A 253 3.25 6.47 19.30
CA GLU A 253 2.10 6.15 20.15
C GLU A 253 0.86 5.81 19.31
N SER A 254 0.64 6.53 18.22
CA SER A 254 -0.49 6.22 17.31
C SER A 254 -0.32 4.87 16.63
N MET A 255 0.89 4.49 16.21
CA MET A 255 1.18 3.14 15.71
C MET A 255 0.91 2.08 16.78
N ARG A 256 1.31 2.32 18.03
CA ARG A 256 1.02 1.42 19.16
C ARG A 256 -0.49 1.24 19.37
N ASN A 257 -1.23 2.33 19.40
CA ASN A 257 -2.69 2.33 19.57
C ASN A 257 -3.39 1.62 18.42
N ALA A 258 -3.00 1.91 17.17
CA ALA A 258 -3.54 1.27 15.97
C ALA A 258 -3.31 -0.25 15.97
N ARG A 259 -2.09 -0.70 16.32
CA ARG A 259 -1.79 -2.12 16.45
C ARG A 259 -2.67 -2.79 17.51
N ASN A 260 -2.72 -2.21 18.72
CA ASN A 260 -3.51 -2.76 19.82
C ASN A 260 -5.00 -2.81 19.49
N TYR A 261 -5.51 -1.79 18.78
CA TYR A 261 -6.89 -1.77 18.32
C TYR A 261 -7.20 -2.90 17.33
N LEU A 262 -6.38 -3.05 16.29
CA LEU A 262 -6.53 -4.17 15.34
C LEU A 262 -6.44 -5.53 16.06
N GLU A 263 -5.46 -5.69 16.96
CA GLU A 263 -5.29 -6.92 17.73
C GLU A 263 -6.54 -7.25 18.56
N SER A 264 -7.15 -6.25 19.20
CA SER A 264 -8.39 -6.41 19.97
C SER A 264 -9.56 -6.88 19.08
N LEU A 265 -9.68 -6.32 17.87
CA LEU A 265 -10.73 -6.70 16.90
C LEU A 265 -10.51 -8.09 16.29
N LEU A 266 -9.27 -8.57 16.23
CA LEU A 266 -8.94 -9.90 15.71
C LEU A 266 -9.12 -11.01 16.77
N HIS A 267 -9.04 -10.70 18.07
CA HIS A 267 -9.15 -11.67 19.17
C HIS A 267 -10.55 -11.76 19.77
N ASN A 268 -11.41 -10.75 19.61
CA ASN A 268 -12.74 -10.68 20.23
C ASN A 268 -13.85 -11.37 19.41
N GLN A 269 -13.49 -12.34 18.56
CA GLN A 269 -14.46 -13.08 17.73
C GLN A 269 -14.29 -14.60 17.85
#